data_215285fb92ed164a54f654717eeecd10
#
_entry.id   215285fb92ed164a54f654717eeecd10
#
_cell.length_a   1.000
_cell.length_b   1.000
_cell.length_c   1.000
_cell.angle_alpha   90.00
_cell.angle_beta   90.00
_cell.angle_gamma   90.00
#
_symmetry.space_group_name_H-M   'P 1'
#
loop_
_entity.id
_entity.type
_entity.pdbx_description
1 polymer ?
#
loop_
_entity_poly.entity_id
_entity_poly.type
_entity_poly.pdbx_seq_one_letter_code
_entity_poly.pdbx_strand_id
1 'polypeptide(L)'
;DSKAETLALGINTGDVVAFDPRVELTPNGYIRSRHLDDKSGVAVIYGALKAIADAGLQPKQTTTVHISNFEEVGHGAATGFPANLAELLTIDMAVVGPDQASEETAVTICVKDSAGPYDLQFRHELQTLAESNNIDYQLDVYPYYGSDGEAYWRAGGNVRVALIGPGVDASHHYERTHRDGLAQTAQLIAAYLLF
;
A
#
# COMPACT_ATOMS: atom_id res chain seq x y z
N ASP A 1 29.81 9.43 -20.99
CA ASP A 1 28.89 10.55 -21.24
C ASP A 1 28.46 10.60 -22.72
N SER A 2 28.67 9.50 -23.46
CA SER A 2 28.18 9.33 -24.82
C SER A 2 27.52 7.98 -25.02
N LYS A 3 26.70 7.85 -26.08
CA LYS A 3 26.07 6.58 -26.45
C LYS A 3 27.12 5.46 -26.64
N ALA A 4 28.27 5.79 -27.23
CA ALA A 4 29.33 4.83 -27.48
C ALA A 4 29.94 4.32 -26.17
N GLU A 5 30.17 5.20 -25.20
CA GLU A 5 30.66 4.81 -23.87
C GLU A 5 29.66 3.98 -23.11
N THR A 6 28.38 4.33 -23.18
CA THR A 6 27.28 3.55 -22.54
C THR A 6 27.23 2.13 -23.10
N LEU A 7 27.29 2.00 -24.42
CA LEU A 7 27.30 0.68 -25.06
C LEU A 7 28.58 -0.12 -24.74
N ALA A 8 29.73 0.57 -24.59
CA ALA A 8 30.98 -0.08 -24.20
C ALA A 8 30.95 -0.65 -22.77
N LEU A 9 30.06 -0.11 -21.90
CA LEU A 9 29.79 -0.66 -20.57
C LEU A 9 28.80 -1.85 -20.60
N GLY A 10 28.32 -2.23 -21.76
CA GLY A 10 27.37 -3.32 -21.94
C GLY A 10 25.91 -2.89 -21.68
N ILE A 11 25.63 -1.61 -21.49
CA ILE A 11 24.30 -1.09 -21.23
C ILE A 11 23.56 -0.84 -22.56
N ASN A 12 22.40 -1.45 -22.73
CA ASN A 12 21.61 -1.42 -23.95
C ASN A 12 20.19 -0.88 -23.71
N THR A 13 19.51 -0.59 -24.80
CA THR A 13 18.08 -0.24 -24.72
C THR A 13 17.30 -1.41 -24.16
N GLY A 14 16.49 -1.16 -23.12
CA GLY A 14 15.70 -2.18 -22.42
C GLY A 14 16.32 -2.65 -21.10
N ASP A 15 17.55 -2.25 -20.80
CA ASP A 15 18.16 -2.54 -19.52
C ASP A 15 17.53 -1.70 -18.41
N VAL A 16 17.36 -2.31 -17.23
CA VAL A 16 16.78 -1.66 -16.04
C VAL A 16 17.87 -0.97 -15.23
N VAL A 17 17.59 0.26 -14.84
CA VAL A 17 18.45 1.04 -13.95
C VAL A 17 17.75 1.20 -12.61
N ALA A 18 18.32 0.59 -11.55
CA ALA A 18 17.84 0.77 -10.19
C ALA A 18 18.55 1.96 -9.53
N PHE A 19 17.75 2.86 -8.96
CA PHE A 19 18.29 3.98 -8.18
C PHE A 19 18.60 3.55 -6.74
N ASP A 20 19.64 4.12 -6.15
CA ASP A 20 19.91 4.01 -4.73
C ASP A 20 18.69 4.55 -3.92
N PRO A 21 18.13 3.79 -2.97
CA PRO A 21 17.00 4.21 -2.16
C PRO A 21 17.27 5.44 -1.30
N ARG A 22 18.52 5.69 -0.89
CA ARG A 22 18.96 6.80 -0.03
C ARG A 22 18.13 6.89 1.25
N VAL A 23 18.11 5.83 2.03
CA VAL A 23 17.29 5.77 3.27
C VAL A 23 17.84 6.74 4.31
N GLU A 24 16.97 7.62 4.82
CA GLU A 24 17.25 8.55 5.91
C GLU A 24 16.15 8.44 6.97
N LEU A 25 16.56 8.24 8.22
CA LEU A 25 15.66 8.25 9.37
C LEU A 25 15.90 9.54 10.15
N THR A 26 14.86 10.36 10.28
CA THR A 26 14.97 11.62 11.02
C THR A 26 14.67 11.44 12.52
N PRO A 27 15.23 12.27 13.40
CA PRO A 27 14.98 12.16 14.87
C PRO A 27 13.50 12.31 15.25
N ASN A 28 12.72 13.03 14.44
CA ASN A 28 11.29 13.27 14.66
C ASN A 28 10.36 12.25 13.96
N GLY A 29 10.91 11.12 13.52
CA GLY A 29 10.13 9.96 13.06
C GLY A 29 9.84 9.88 11.57
N TYR A 30 10.29 10.85 10.76
CA TYR A 30 10.15 10.73 9.31
C TYR A 30 11.17 9.77 8.72
N ILE A 31 10.72 9.09 7.67
CA ILE A 31 11.49 8.18 6.84
C ILE A 31 11.51 8.78 5.44
N ARG A 32 12.70 9.03 4.91
CA ARG A 32 12.91 9.47 3.53
C ARG A 32 13.60 8.37 2.77
N SER A 33 13.08 8.01 1.63
CA SER A 33 13.67 6.98 0.77
C SER A 33 13.02 6.99 -0.59
N ARG A 34 13.67 6.45 -1.61
CA ARG A 34 12.97 5.98 -2.79
C ARG A 34 12.30 4.64 -2.50
N HIS A 35 11.28 4.32 -3.26
CA HIS A 35 10.60 3.01 -3.22
C HIS A 35 9.84 2.74 -1.90
N LEU A 36 9.40 3.80 -1.18
CA LEU A 36 8.40 3.64 -0.12
C LEU A 36 7.06 3.20 -0.72
N ASP A 37 6.81 3.62 -1.93
CA ASP A 37 5.83 3.11 -2.86
C ASP A 37 6.40 1.87 -3.60
N ASP A 38 5.97 0.59 -3.31
CA ASP A 38 5.15 0.33 -2.12
C ASP A 38 5.83 -0.67 -1.18
N LYS A 39 7.11 -0.44 -0.88
CA LYS A 39 7.80 -1.22 0.16
C LYS A 39 7.27 -0.90 1.57
N SER A 40 6.66 0.28 1.74
CA SER A 40 5.97 0.63 2.99
C SER A 40 4.77 -0.28 3.25
N GLY A 41 3.96 -0.58 2.23
CA GLY A 41 2.86 -1.55 2.32
C GLY A 41 3.33 -2.95 2.68
N VAL A 42 4.40 -3.43 2.04
CA VAL A 42 5.00 -4.73 2.42
C VAL A 42 5.45 -4.72 3.88
N ALA A 43 6.07 -3.64 4.34
CA ALA A 43 6.56 -3.54 5.72
C ALA A 43 5.43 -3.52 6.75
N VAL A 44 4.32 -2.81 6.49
CA VAL A 44 3.19 -2.77 7.42
C VAL A 44 2.42 -4.09 7.47
N ILE A 45 2.31 -4.82 6.36
CA ILE A 45 1.77 -6.18 6.34
C ILE A 45 2.61 -7.10 7.23
N TYR A 46 3.93 -7.07 7.04
CA TYR A 46 4.85 -7.86 7.87
C TYR A 46 4.74 -7.47 9.35
N GLY A 47 4.68 -6.17 9.65
CA GLY A 47 4.52 -5.65 11.01
C GLY A 47 3.23 -6.14 11.68
N ALA A 48 2.10 -6.10 10.97
CA ALA A 48 0.82 -6.60 11.46
C ALA A 48 0.85 -8.11 11.76
N LEU A 49 1.36 -8.91 10.83
CA LEU A 49 1.47 -10.36 11.01
C LEU A 49 2.40 -10.72 12.15
N LYS A 50 3.54 -10.02 12.25
CA LYS A 50 4.47 -10.21 13.36
C LYS A 50 3.83 -9.88 14.72
N ALA A 51 3.10 -8.77 14.81
CA ALA A 51 2.42 -8.37 16.04
C ALA A 51 1.37 -9.42 16.47
N ILE A 52 0.58 -9.95 15.53
CA ILE A 52 -0.39 -11.01 15.77
C ILE A 52 0.32 -12.27 16.30
N ALA A 53 1.41 -12.67 15.63
CA ALA A 53 2.17 -13.86 16.01
C ALA A 53 2.84 -13.71 17.38
N ASP A 54 3.48 -12.56 17.67
CA ASP A 54 4.11 -12.27 18.96
C ASP A 54 3.10 -12.26 20.11
N ALA A 55 1.84 -11.86 19.83
CA ALA A 55 0.74 -11.94 20.80
C ALA A 55 0.17 -13.35 20.99
N GLY A 56 0.64 -14.35 20.24
CA GLY A 56 0.12 -15.71 20.25
C GLY A 56 -1.28 -15.85 19.64
N LEU A 57 -1.69 -14.87 18.84
CA LEU A 57 -2.98 -14.83 18.16
C LEU A 57 -2.88 -15.37 16.73
N GLN A 58 -4.03 -15.58 16.12
CA GLN A 58 -4.13 -16.02 14.72
C GLN A 58 -5.25 -15.24 14.03
N PRO A 59 -5.14 -14.97 12.72
CA PRO A 59 -6.23 -14.43 11.94
C PRO A 59 -7.50 -15.25 12.08
N LYS A 60 -8.64 -14.60 12.13
CA LYS A 60 -9.96 -15.25 12.25
C LYS A 60 -10.36 -16.01 10.98
N GLN A 61 -9.86 -15.55 9.85
CA GLN A 61 -10.15 -16.11 8.52
C GLN A 61 -8.87 -16.65 7.88
N THR A 62 -9.02 -17.58 6.93
CA THR A 62 -7.91 -17.97 6.07
C THR A 62 -7.41 -16.74 5.31
N THR A 63 -6.18 -16.38 5.57
CA THR A 63 -5.56 -15.19 5.00
C THR A 63 -4.43 -15.58 4.05
N THR A 64 -4.44 -14.99 2.86
CA THR A 64 -3.35 -15.10 1.90
C THR A 64 -2.73 -13.73 1.70
N VAL A 65 -1.43 -13.61 1.88
CA VAL A 65 -0.68 -12.41 1.51
C VAL A 65 -0.18 -12.59 0.08
N HIS A 66 -0.58 -11.68 -0.79
CA HIS A 66 -0.13 -11.61 -2.18
C HIS A 66 0.75 -10.37 -2.34
N ILE A 67 2.00 -10.56 -2.70
CA ILE A 67 2.92 -9.47 -3.04
C ILE A 67 3.14 -9.52 -4.54
N SER A 68 2.61 -8.55 -5.24
CA SER A 68 2.66 -8.49 -6.69
C SER A 68 3.99 -7.93 -7.20
N ASN A 69 4.33 -8.21 -8.46
CA ASN A 69 5.52 -7.70 -9.12
C ASN A 69 5.22 -6.62 -10.18
N PHE A 70 3.98 -6.48 -10.60
CA PHE A 70 3.61 -5.65 -11.75
C PHE A 70 2.59 -4.57 -11.37
N GLU A 71 2.52 -4.19 -10.10
CA GLU A 71 1.60 -3.14 -9.64
C GLU A 71 1.89 -1.82 -10.36
N GLU A 72 3.15 -1.38 -10.37
CA GLU A 72 3.64 -0.11 -10.97
C GLU A 72 3.42 0.02 -12.49
N VAL A 73 3.00 -1.04 -13.13
CA VAL A 73 2.63 -1.07 -14.55
C VAL A 73 1.17 -1.52 -14.76
N GLY A 74 0.37 -1.52 -13.68
CA GLY A 74 -1.08 -1.58 -13.72
C GLY A 74 -1.70 -2.97 -13.87
N HIS A 75 -1.00 -4.06 -13.53
CA HIS A 75 -1.55 -5.41 -13.64
C HIS A 75 -1.02 -6.43 -12.61
N GLY A 76 -0.56 -5.97 -11.45
CA GLY A 76 0.02 -6.81 -10.40
C GLY A 76 -0.92 -7.88 -9.86
N ALA A 77 -2.15 -7.49 -9.52
CA ALA A 77 -3.17 -8.39 -8.98
C ALA A 77 -4.13 -8.96 -10.03
N ALA A 78 -3.69 -9.09 -11.28
CA ALA A 78 -4.53 -9.67 -12.33
C ALA A 78 -4.78 -11.18 -12.17
N THR A 79 -3.97 -11.88 -11.37
CA THR A 79 -4.04 -13.34 -11.18
C THR A 79 -3.34 -13.75 -9.87
N GLY A 80 -3.41 -15.02 -9.54
CA GLY A 80 -2.68 -15.59 -8.39
C GLY A 80 -3.50 -15.72 -7.11
N PHE A 81 -4.79 -15.37 -7.13
CA PHE A 81 -5.66 -15.46 -5.96
C PHE A 81 -6.28 -16.84 -5.78
N PRO A 82 -6.58 -17.24 -4.53
CA PRO A 82 -7.36 -18.45 -4.25
C PRO A 82 -8.75 -18.38 -4.91
N ALA A 83 -9.24 -19.53 -5.40
CA ALA A 83 -10.56 -19.62 -6.03
C ALA A 83 -11.73 -19.27 -5.09
N ASN A 84 -11.53 -19.39 -3.77
CA ASN A 84 -12.51 -19.09 -2.74
C ASN A 84 -12.27 -17.73 -2.07
N LEU A 85 -11.60 -16.81 -2.74
CA LEU A 85 -11.41 -15.45 -2.24
C LEU A 85 -12.77 -14.80 -1.97
N ALA A 86 -12.97 -14.25 -0.75
CA ALA A 86 -14.19 -13.56 -0.35
C ALA A 86 -14.03 -12.04 -0.36
N GLU A 87 -12.85 -11.56 0.00
CA GLU A 87 -12.51 -10.15 0.09
C GLU A 87 -11.06 -9.91 -0.30
N LEU A 88 -10.79 -8.74 -0.85
CA LEU A 88 -9.44 -8.28 -1.16
C LEU A 88 -9.19 -6.93 -0.46
N LEU A 89 -8.32 -6.93 0.53
CA LEU A 89 -7.80 -5.71 1.12
C LEU A 89 -6.46 -5.38 0.44
N THR A 90 -6.48 -4.36 -0.39
CA THR A 90 -5.26 -3.86 -1.04
C THR A 90 -4.52 -2.95 -0.05
N ILE A 91 -3.24 -3.13 0.05
CA ILE A 91 -2.35 -2.27 0.85
C ILE A 91 -1.43 -1.55 -0.14
N ASP A 92 -1.55 -0.24 -0.18
CA ASP A 92 -0.78 0.60 -1.07
C ASP A 92 -0.64 2.00 -0.47
N MET A 93 0.35 2.77 -0.86
CA MET A 93 0.58 4.09 -0.29
C MET A 93 -0.61 5.04 -0.52
N ALA A 94 -0.84 5.94 0.41
CA ALA A 94 -1.82 7.00 0.29
C ALA A 94 -1.14 8.31 -0.17
N VAL A 95 -1.71 8.96 -1.16
CA VAL A 95 -1.15 10.18 -1.75
C VAL A 95 -1.26 11.35 -0.77
N VAL A 96 -0.13 11.88 -0.33
CA VAL A 96 -0.06 13.15 0.42
C VAL A 96 0.23 14.29 -0.54
N GLY A 97 -0.57 15.34 -0.50
CA GLY A 97 -0.37 16.50 -1.37
C GLY A 97 -1.48 17.53 -1.27
N PRO A 98 -1.41 18.62 -2.04
CA PRO A 98 -2.48 19.61 -2.10
C PRO A 98 -3.82 18.98 -2.46
N ASP A 99 -4.88 19.41 -1.78
CA ASP A 99 -6.26 18.94 -1.98
C ASP A 99 -6.51 17.46 -1.60
N GLN A 100 -5.56 16.80 -0.94
CA GLN A 100 -5.72 15.46 -0.37
C GLN A 100 -5.91 15.54 1.15
N ALA A 101 -6.73 14.64 1.71
CA ALA A 101 -6.93 14.52 3.15
C ALA A 101 -5.89 13.58 3.81
N SER A 102 -5.18 12.80 3.02
CA SER A 102 -4.16 11.85 3.49
C SER A 102 -3.02 12.56 4.20
N GLU A 103 -2.56 11.98 5.30
CA GLU A 103 -1.47 12.49 6.15
C GLU A 103 -0.41 11.42 6.36
N GLU A 104 0.86 11.83 6.47
CA GLU A 104 1.98 10.90 6.69
C GLU A 104 1.92 10.19 8.05
N THR A 105 1.17 10.73 9.02
CA THR A 105 1.07 10.23 10.40
C THR A 105 -0.12 9.32 10.65
N ALA A 106 -1.02 9.19 9.71
CA ALA A 106 -2.25 8.39 9.82
C ALA A 106 -2.31 7.29 8.73
N VAL A 107 -3.16 6.29 8.94
CA VAL A 107 -3.57 5.41 7.84
C VAL A 107 -4.66 6.09 7.02
N THR A 108 -4.63 5.96 5.71
CA THR A 108 -5.75 6.38 4.87
C THR A 108 -6.56 5.18 4.41
N ILE A 109 -7.89 5.30 4.49
CA ILE A 109 -8.85 4.41 3.88
C ILE A 109 -9.34 5.09 2.61
N CYS A 110 -8.98 4.54 1.46
CA CYS A 110 -9.35 5.12 0.17
C CYS A 110 -10.83 4.90 -0.11
N VAL A 111 -11.53 5.98 -0.42
CA VAL A 111 -12.97 5.94 -0.77
C VAL A 111 -13.16 5.58 -2.23
N LYS A 112 -12.30 6.15 -3.09
CA LYS A 112 -12.38 6.02 -4.53
C LYS A 112 -11.02 6.33 -5.15
N ASP A 113 -10.65 5.55 -6.15
CA ASP A 113 -9.53 5.85 -7.04
C ASP A 113 -10.00 6.13 -8.48
N SER A 114 -9.11 6.05 -9.47
CA SER A 114 -9.42 6.27 -10.87
C SER A 114 -10.35 5.21 -11.48
N ALA A 115 -10.39 4.01 -10.94
CA ALA A 115 -11.23 2.92 -11.43
C ALA A 115 -12.67 2.94 -10.88
N GLY A 116 -12.89 3.64 -9.80
CA GLY A 116 -14.21 3.76 -9.22
C GLY A 116 -14.22 3.69 -7.68
N PRO A 117 -15.42 3.70 -7.06
CA PRO A 117 -15.53 3.58 -5.63
C PRO A 117 -15.17 2.16 -5.16
N TYR A 118 -14.47 2.08 -4.05
CA TYR A 118 -14.30 0.84 -3.30
C TYR A 118 -15.60 0.42 -2.61
N ASP A 119 -15.69 -0.84 -2.18
CA ASP A 119 -16.89 -1.37 -1.52
C ASP A 119 -17.26 -0.55 -0.27
N LEU A 120 -18.47 -0.03 -0.25
CA LEU A 120 -18.96 0.87 0.81
C LEU A 120 -19.01 0.17 2.17
N GLN A 121 -19.49 -1.07 2.20
CA GLN A 121 -19.65 -1.80 3.45
C GLN A 121 -18.28 -2.18 4.01
N PHE A 122 -17.38 -2.68 3.18
CA PHE A 122 -16.03 -3.02 3.60
C PHE A 122 -15.27 -1.79 4.14
N ARG A 123 -15.43 -0.64 3.47
CA ARG A 123 -14.87 0.61 3.96
C ARG A 123 -15.44 1.00 5.34
N HIS A 124 -16.74 0.90 5.56
CA HIS A 124 -17.35 1.20 6.86
C HIS A 124 -16.90 0.23 7.96
N GLU A 125 -16.70 -1.04 7.62
CA GLU A 125 -16.11 -2.02 8.54
C GLU A 125 -14.70 -1.59 8.98
N LEU A 126 -13.84 -1.18 8.04
CA LEU A 126 -12.50 -0.66 8.33
C LEU A 126 -12.53 0.62 9.18
N GLN A 127 -13.45 1.56 8.90
CA GLN A 127 -13.64 2.77 9.73
C GLN A 127 -14.05 2.39 11.15
N THR A 128 -15.02 1.50 11.31
CA THR A 128 -15.46 1.02 12.63
C THR A 128 -14.31 0.37 13.41
N LEU A 129 -13.49 -0.42 12.73
CA LEU A 129 -12.30 -1.03 13.33
C LEU A 129 -11.27 0.02 13.75
N ALA A 130 -11.03 1.04 12.93
CA ALA A 130 -10.12 2.12 13.27
C ALA A 130 -10.62 2.89 14.51
N GLU A 131 -11.89 3.29 14.54
CA GLU A 131 -12.50 4.00 15.66
C GLU A 131 -12.50 3.18 16.96
N SER A 132 -12.85 1.89 16.87
CA SER A 132 -12.92 1.00 18.04
C SER A 132 -11.54 0.69 18.65
N ASN A 133 -10.47 0.83 17.88
CA ASN A 133 -9.11 0.57 18.31
C ASN A 133 -8.28 1.87 18.51
N ASN A 134 -8.90 3.04 18.43
CA ASN A 134 -8.23 4.35 18.51
C ASN A 134 -7.08 4.50 17.51
N ILE A 135 -7.31 4.08 16.28
CA ILE A 135 -6.37 4.20 15.17
C ILE A 135 -6.68 5.51 14.43
N ASP A 136 -5.68 6.36 14.27
CA ASP A 136 -5.83 7.61 13.52
C ASP A 136 -5.93 7.30 12.03
N TYR A 137 -7.03 7.74 11.39
CA TYR A 137 -7.26 7.49 9.98
C TYR A 137 -7.80 8.70 9.24
N GLN A 138 -7.58 8.72 7.92
CA GLN A 138 -8.17 9.67 6.99
C GLN A 138 -9.03 8.95 5.95
N LEU A 139 -9.99 9.65 5.37
CA LEU A 139 -10.74 9.23 4.19
C LEU A 139 -10.36 10.11 3.02
N ASP A 140 -9.97 9.49 1.89
CA ASP A 140 -9.52 10.27 0.76
C ASP A 140 -10.00 9.69 -0.59
N VAL A 141 -9.90 10.52 -1.64
CA VAL A 141 -10.26 10.20 -3.03
C VAL A 141 -9.11 10.54 -3.94
N TYR A 142 -8.69 9.61 -4.78
CA TYR A 142 -7.56 9.76 -5.69
C TYR A 142 -7.99 9.70 -7.16
N PRO A 143 -8.18 10.84 -7.85
CA PRO A 143 -8.68 10.85 -9.22
C PRO A 143 -7.68 10.32 -10.27
N TYR A 144 -6.38 10.29 -9.95
CA TYR A 144 -5.29 9.91 -10.87
C TYR A 144 -4.42 8.77 -10.35
N TYR A 145 -4.95 7.99 -9.46
CA TYR A 145 -4.25 6.89 -8.79
C TYR A 145 -4.97 5.58 -9.08
N GLY A 146 -4.24 4.50 -9.23
CA GLY A 146 -4.77 3.13 -9.31
C GLY A 146 -4.05 2.24 -8.30
N SER A 147 -4.56 1.04 -8.09
CA SER A 147 -3.98 0.05 -7.20
C SER A 147 -4.17 -1.36 -7.76
N ASP A 148 -3.58 -2.33 -7.11
CA ASP A 148 -3.82 -3.75 -7.40
C ASP A 148 -5.30 -4.15 -7.29
N GLY A 149 -6.10 -3.47 -6.48
CA GLY A 149 -7.56 -3.65 -6.44
C GLY A 149 -8.23 -3.34 -7.78
N GLU A 150 -7.77 -2.30 -8.46
CA GLU A 150 -8.21 -1.95 -9.82
C GLU A 150 -7.82 -3.05 -10.83
N ALA A 151 -6.56 -3.52 -10.76
CA ALA A 151 -6.08 -4.59 -11.65
C ALA A 151 -6.89 -5.89 -11.48
N TYR A 152 -7.25 -6.22 -10.23
CA TYR A 152 -8.12 -7.36 -9.91
C TYR A 152 -9.51 -7.23 -10.56
N TRP A 153 -10.17 -6.06 -10.45
CA TRP A 153 -11.47 -5.84 -11.09
C TRP A 153 -11.39 -5.94 -12.62
N ARG A 154 -10.37 -5.35 -13.23
CA ARG A 154 -10.17 -5.41 -14.70
C ARG A 154 -9.90 -6.82 -15.20
N ALA A 155 -9.31 -7.67 -14.36
CA ALA A 155 -9.11 -9.09 -14.65
C ALA A 155 -10.38 -9.94 -14.47
N GLY A 156 -11.52 -9.36 -14.11
CA GLY A 156 -12.80 -10.04 -13.91
C GLY A 156 -13.06 -10.47 -12.46
N GLY A 157 -12.29 -9.96 -11.50
CA GLY A 157 -12.51 -10.19 -10.08
C GLY A 157 -13.86 -9.66 -9.60
N ASN A 158 -14.55 -10.41 -8.74
CA ASN A 158 -15.92 -10.09 -8.29
C ASN A 158 -16.08 -10.32 -6.79
N VAL A 159 -15.15 -9.79 -5.98
CA VAL A 159 -15.26 -9.75 -4.51
C VAL A 159 -15.28 -8.32 -4.02
N ARG A 160 -15.61 -8.13 -2.76
CA ARG A 160 -15.48 -6.83 -2.10
C ARG A 160 -13.99 -6.43 -2.07
N VAL A 161 -13.69 -5.22 -2.48
CA VAL A 161 -12.32 -4.68 -2.48
C VAL A 161 -12.31 -3.39 -1.66
N ALA A 162 -11.28 -3.25 -0.83
CA ALA A 162 -10.94 -2.01 -0.15
C ALA A 162 -9.46 -1.70 -0.33
N LEU A 163 -9.08 -0.45 -0.13
CA LEU A 163 -7.70 0.02 -0.20
C LEU A 163 -7.40 0.84 1.05
N ILE A 164 -6.30 0.51 1.72
CA ILE A 164 -5.73 1.30 2.82
C ILE A 164 -4.23 1.43 2.65
N GLY A 165 -3.66 2.46 3.27
CA GLY A 165 -2.20 2.57 3.32
C GLY A 165 -1.68 3.76 4.11
N PRO A 166 -0.37 3.77 4.38
CA PRO A 166 0.29 4.90 5.01
C PRO A 166 0.40 6.08 4.05
N GLY A 167 0.31 7.30 4.57
CA GLY A 167 0.56 8.49 3.77
C GLY A 167 2.01 8.58 3.32
N VAL A 168 2.22 8.77 2.02
CA VAL A 168 3.54 8.98 1.41
C VAL A 168 3.51 10.24 0.56
N ASP A 169 4.42 11.16 0.85
CA ASP A 169 4.65 12.37 0.06
C ASP A 169 5.66 12.08 -1.05
N ALA A 170 5.49 12.72 -2.20
CA ALA A 170 6.34 12.66 -3.37
C ALA A 170 6.53 11.24 -3.95
N SER A 171 5.44 10.42 -3.98
CA SER A 171 5.42 9.11 -4.65
C SER A 171 6.08 9.15 -6.04
N HIS A 172 6.80 8.09 -6.40
CA HIS A 172 7.63 7.93 -7.60
C HIS A 172 8.87 8.85 -7.66
N HIS A 173 9.20 9.57 -6.56
CA HIS A 173 10.37 10.43 -6.47
C HIS A 173 11.27 10.08 -5.27
N TYR A 174 11.76 11.06 -4.53
CA TYR A 174 12.42 10.87 -3.24
C TYR A 174 11.39 11.09 -2.15
N GLU A 175 10.81 10.02 -1.72
CA GLU A 175 9.58 9.94 -0.94
C GLU A 175 9.80 10.19 0.54
N ARG A 176 8.70 10.49 1.23
CA ARG A 176 8.69 10.67 2.68
C ARG A 176 7.41 10.09 3.28
N THR A 177 7.55 9.41 4.40
CA THR A 177 6.46 8.97 5.26
C THR A 177 6.84 9.13 6.72
N HIS A 178 5.92 8.85 7.63
CA HIS A 178 6.18 8.90 9.06
C HIS A 178 5.96 7.52 9.70
N ARG A 179 6.80 7.18 10.69
CA ARG A 179 6.69 5.90 11.40
C ARG A 179 5.30 5.68 12.05
N ASP A 180 4.62 6.76 12.46
CA ASP A 180 3.30 6.66 13.09
C ASP A 180 2.26 6.22 12.06
N GLY A 181 2.26 6.75 10.83
CA GLY A 181 1.39 6.30 9.76
C GLY A 181 1.60 4.83 9.39
N LEU A 182 2.87 4.38 9.37
CA LEU A 182 3.17 2.95 9.20
C LEU A 182 2.60 2.12 10.35
N ALA A 183 2.73 2.58 11.60
CA ALA A 183 2.19 1.90 12.77
C ALA A 183 0.65 1.85 12.75
N GLN A 184 -0.01 2.96 12.43
CA GLN A 184 -1.47 3.04 12.30
C GLN A 184 -1.99 2.08 11.22
N THR A 185 -1.30 2.02 10.08
CA THR A 185 -1.65 1.08 8.99
C THR A 185 -1.50 -0.37 9.44
N ALA A 186 -0.38 -0.72 10.08
CA ALA A 186 -0.17 -2.08 10.58
C ALA A 186 -1.20 -2.47 11.66
N GLN A 187 -1.59 -1.53 12.53
CA GLN A 187 -2.63 -1.74 13.53
C GLN A 187 -4.00 -2.00 12.90
N LEU A 188 -4.38 -1.24 11.86
CA LEU A 188 -5.64 -1.45 11.16
C LEU A 188 -5.67 -2.79 10.44
N ILE A 189 -4.57 -3.21 9.81
CA ILE A 189 -4.44 -4.56 9.22
C ILE A 189 -4.62 -5.62 10.30
N ALA A 190 -3.95 -5.48 11.44
CA ALA A 190 -4.05 -6.44 12.53
C ALA A 190 -5.48 -6.50 13.11
N ALA A 191 -6.13 -5.35 13.30
CA ALA A 191 -7.51 -5.28 13.75
C ALA A 191 -8.46 -5.99 12.77
N TYR A 192 -8.30 -5.77 11.47
CA TYR A 192 -9.08 -6.44 10.43
C TYR A 192 -8.88 -7.96 10.42
N LEU A 193 -7.64 -8.45 10.57
CA LEU A 193 -7.35 -9.88 10.56
C LEU A 193 -7.86 -10.60 11.83
N LEU A 194 -8.07 -9.88 12.91
CA LEU A 194 -8.57 -10.41 14.19
C LEU A 194 -10.09 -10.22 14.37
N PHE A 195 -10.74 -9.52 13.46
CA PHE A 195 -12.20 -9.29 13.43
C PHE A 195 -12.91 -10.46 12.75
#